data_21ebed143843d66de2dae13810d20b04
#
_entry.id   21ebed143843d66de2dae13810d20b04
#
_cell.length_a   1.000
_cell.length_b   1.000
_cell.length_c   1.000
_cell.angle_alpha   90.00
_cell.angle_beta   90.00
_cell.angle_gamma   90.00
#
_symmetry.space_group_name_H-M   'P 1'
#
loop_
_entity.id
_entity.type
_entity.pdbx_description
1 polymer ?
#
loop_
_entity_poly.entity_id
_entity_poly.type
_entity_poly.pdbx_seq_one_letter_code
_entity_poly.pdbx_strand_id
1 'polypeptide(L)'
;FAVHLFIDAWPAGWMKSIMDVYCTPKKAWFTYRDALTPLAVSLRSDRTQVFSGEMILVEAWVCNDRPEPIHDLSLEYDVRMEGKLIASGRSPASAPACAPACQGLLSLDIPEVESRGQLSVGLSLVDPEGEVIHDHEQCFEVFPQPCTTQVEAWCPGADNAVLNFLNHLGIEPVSHQAAPVILIKDADALRENLPAVTEAVQAGATAVLLELPPGHYQLGSASITIREAGMGPRHFVSRATGHPFVEGFKPNDFRFWYHESLGRVAPLLTTVLDTEDWTPILLTGDGGWTKPWDYHPAAAEIADGKGVWRVCQITLPDCIEHNPVAKQFAQRLASPHLDSTHSRMVSESTETPF
;
A
#
# COMPACT_ATOMS: atom_id res chain seq x y z
N PHE A 1 -10.94 -23.70 14.72
CA PHE A 1 -10.26 -22.54 15.29
C PHE A 1 -11.02 -21.99 16.52
N ALA A 2 -10.39 -21.13 17.31
CA ALA A 2 -11.03 -20.53 18.47
C ALA A 2 -10.90 -18.99 18.40
N VAL A 3 -12.02 -18.30 18.64
CA VAL A 3 -12.04 -16.83 18.77
C VAL A 3 -11.49 -16.45 20.15
N HIS A 4 -10.36 -15.76 20.18
CA HIS A 4 -9.85 -15.22 21.43
C HIS A 4 -10.58 -13.92 21.78
N LEU A 5 -11.27 -13.94 22.92
CA LEU A 5 -12.16 -12.92 23.43
C LEU A 5 -13.42 -12.73 22.56
N PHE A 6 -14.42 -13.56 22.87
CA PHE A 6 -15.72 -13.49 22.22
C PHE A 6 -16.49 -12.23 22.64
N ILE A 7 -16.51 -11.90 23.94
CA ILE A 7 -17.21 -10.76 24.53
C ILE A 7 -16.24 -9.96 25.41
N ASP A 8 -16.38 -8.63 25.43
CA ASP A 8 -15.68 -7.77 26.39
C ASP A 8 -16.18 -8.04 27.81
N ALA A 9 -15.27 -8.11 28.78
CA ALA A 9 -15.62 -8.36 30.18
C ALA A 9 -16.15 -7.11 30.92
N TRP A 10 -15.90 -5.90 30.39
CA TRP A 10 -16.33 -4.61 30.92
C TRP A 10 -16.43 -3.56 29.80
N PRO A 11 -17.02 -2.36 30.03
CA PRO A 11 -17.12 -1.30 29.01
C PRO A 11 -15.78 -0.61 28.67
N ALA A 12 -14.73 -1.38 28.52
CA ALA A 12 -13.44 -0.92 28.00
C ALA A 12 -13.17 -1.65 26.69
N GLY A 13 -13.12 -0.94 25.60
CA GLY A 13 -12.98 -1.55 24.29
C GLY A 13 -11.68 -2.33 24.13
N TRP A 14 -11.67 -3.59 24.51
CA TRP A 14 -10.61 -4.52 24.11
C TRP A 14 -10.71 -4.74 22.61
N MET A 15 -9.64 -4.45 21.92
CA MET A 15 -9.58 -4.55 20.45
C MET A 15 -9.82 -5.97 19.90
N LYS A 16 -9.72 -6.99 20.74
CA LYS A 16 -9.71 -8.40 20.33
C LYS A 16 -11.07 -9.09 20.38
N SER A 17 -12.05 -8.53 21.14
CA SER A 17 -13.38 -9.15 21.24
C SER A 17 -14.22 -8.82 20.00
N ILE A 18 -15.10 -9.75 19.61
CA ILE A 18 -16.04 -9.57 18.49
C ILE A 18 -17.40 -9.02 18.91
N MET A 19 -17.69 -9.01 20.23
CA MET A 19 -18.88 -8.40 20.84
C MET A 19 -18.47 -7.49 21.98
N ASP A 20 -19.24 -6.45 22.25
CA ASP A 20 -19.05 -5.62 23.44
C ASP A 20 -19.66 -6.26 24.69
N VAL A 21 -19.48 -5.63 25.86
CA VAL A 21 -19.99 -6.10 27.14
C VAL A 21 -21.53 -6.19 27.19
N TYR A 22 -22.23 -5.49 26.34
CA TYR A 22 -23.69 -5.50 26.21
C TYR A 22 -24.18 -6.51 25.17
N CYS A 23 -23.30 -7.40 24.69
CA CYS A 23 -23.57 -8.33 23.61
C CYS A 23 -23.90 -7.67 22.26
N THR A 24 -23.50 -6.42 22.04
CA THR A 24 -23.66 -5.76 20.76
C THR A 24 -22.55 -6.22 19.79
N PRO A 25 -22.90 -6.70 18.59
CA PRO A 25 -21.93 -7.12 17.60
C PRO A 25 -21.01 -5.97 17.17
N LYS A 26 -19.70 -6.17 17.23
CA LYS A 26 -18.73 -5.31 16.56
C LYS A 26 -18.63 -5.67 15.06
N LYS A 27 -17.98 -4.83 14.26
CA LYS A 27 -17.82 -5.11 12.81
C LYS A 27 -17.24 -6.51 12.53
N ALA A 28 -16.29 -6.97 13.34
CA ALA A 28 -15.69 -8.28 13.21
C ALA A 28 -16.70 -9.45 13.37
N TRP A 29 -17.78 -9.27 14.12
CA TRP A 29 -18.82 -10.30 14.27
C TRP A 29 -19.42 -10.72 12.93
N PHE A 30 -19.76 -9.75 12.10
CA PHE A 30 -20.39 -10.02 10.80
C PHE A 30 -19.45 -10.78 9.88
N THR A 31 -18.18 -10.37 9.81
CA THR A 31 -17.14 -11.08 9.05
C THR A 31 -16.94 -12.52 9.57
N TYR A 32 -16.93 -12.71 10.89
CA TYR A 32 -16.83 -14.06 11.47
C TYR A 32 -18.05 -14.92 11.15
N ARG A 33 -19.24 -14.35 11.26
CA ARG A 33 -20.50 -15.07 10.95
C ARG A 33 -20.47 -15.55 9.49
N ASP A 34 -20.10 -14.68 8.57
CA ASP A 34 -20.06 -15.00 7.15
C ASP A 34 -18.96 -16.02 6.84
N ALA A 35 -17.77 -15.86 7.42
CA ALA A 35 -16.66 -16.81 7.27
C ALA A 35 -16.91 -18.20 7.90
N LEU A 36 -17.87 -18.30 8.83
CA LEU A 36 -18.28 -19.55 9.49
C LEU A 36 -19.53 -20.17 8.89
N THR A 37 -20.04 -19.63 7.79
CA THR A 37 -21.18 -20.22 7.08
C THR A 37 -20.78 -21.59 6.53
N PRO A 38 -21.52 -22.70 6.88
CA PRO A 38 -21.10 -24.05 6.54
C PRO A 38 -21.02 -24.37 5.04
N LEU A 39 -21.69 -23.57 4.23
CA LEU A 39 -21.58 -23.62 2.77
C LEU A 39 -21.50 -22.19 2.25
N ALA A 40 -20.34 -21.79 1.81
CA ALA A 40 -20.02 -20.43 1.45
C ALA A 40 -19.25 -20.31 0.15
N VAL A 41 -19.35 -19.17 -0.51
CA VAL A 41 -18.46 -18.76 -1.59
C VAL A 41 -17.44 -17.76 -1.09
N SER A 42 -16.28 -17.75 -1.74
CA SER A 42 -15.23 -16.77 -1.45
C SER A 42 -14.50 -16.38 -2.73
N LEU A 43 -14.24 -15.10 -2.87
CA LEU A 43 -13.32 -14.55 -3.87
C LEU A 43 -11.97 -14.32 -3.20
N ARG A 44 -10.89 -14.62 -3.91
CA ARG A 44 -9.53 -14.38 -3.44
C ARG A 44 -8.71 -13.66 -4.49
N SER A 45 -8.09 -12.57 -4.08
CA SER A 45 -7.11 -11.82 -4.86
C SER A 45 -5.96 -11.42 -3.95
N ASP A 46 -4.75 -11.37 -4.49
CA ASP A 46 -3.56 -10.94 -3.76
C ASP A 46 -3.51 -9.42 -3.57
N ARG A 47 -4.29 -8.68 -4.35
CA ARG A 47 -4.34 -7.20 -4.35
C ARG A 47 -5.77 -6.70 -4.39
N THR A 48 -5.98 -5.54 -3.77
CA THR A 48 -7.24 -4.79 -3.82
C THR A 48 -7.08 -3.40 -4.43
N GLN A 49 -5.85 -3.03 -4.80
CA GLN A 49 -5.50 -1.80 -5.49
C GLN A 49 -4.88 -2.18 -6.83
N VAL A 50 -5.43 -1.66 -7.92
CA VAL A 50 -5.11 -2.08 -9.29
C VAL A 50 -4.99 -0.87 -10.21
N PHE A 51 -4.20 -0.99 -11.28
CA PHE A 51 -4.15 0.03 -12.32
C PHE A 51 -5.28 -0.17 -13.34
N SER A 52 -5.75 0.92 -13.92
CA SER A 52 -6.60 0.87 -15.11
C SER A 52 -5.85 0.21 -16.28
N GLY A 53 -6.59 -0.49 -17.14
CA GLY A 53 -6.02 -1.17 -18.31
C GLY A 53 -5.23 -2.45 -18.03
N GLU A 54 -5.03 -2.84 -16.74
CA GLU A 54 -4.42 -4.14 -16.44
C GLU A 54 -5.43 -5.28 -16.45
N MET A 55 -4.94 -6.50 -16.56
CA MET A 55 -5.71 -7.72 -16.37
C MET A 55 -5.37 -8.33 -15.02
N ILE A 56 -6.40 -8.64 -14.21
CA ILE A 56 -6.22 -9.33 -12.92
C ILE A 56 -6.93 -10.68 -12.90
N LEU A 57 -6.42 -11.57 -12.05
CA LEU A 57 -7.04 -12.86 -11.80
C LEU A 57 -7.63 -12.88 -10.38
N VAL A 58 -8.90 -13.31 -10.29
CA VAL A 58 -9.61 -13.48 -9.03
C VAL A 58 -10.06 -14.93 -8.92
N GLU A 59 -9.62 -15.62 -7.88
CA GLU A 59 -10.02 -17.01 -7.62
C GLU A 59 -11.45 -17.05 -7.08
N ALA A 60 -12.27 -17.94 -7.63
CA ALA A 60 -13.61 -18.25 -7.14
C ALA A 60 -13.59 -19.59 -6.40
N TRP A 61 -14.01 -19.59 -5.15
CA TRP A 61 -13.98 -20.75 -4.27
C TRP A 61 -15.37 -21.09 -3.73
N VAL A 62 -15.65 -22.38 -3.56
CA VAL A 62 -16.74 -22.88 -2.74
C VAL A 62 -16.15 -23.59 -1.52
N CYS A 63 -16.52 -23.14 -0.33
CA CYS A 63 -16.13 -23.73 0.95
C CYS A 63 -17.29 -24.56 1.46
N ASN A 64 -17.09 -25.88 1.60
CA ASN A 64 -18.12 -26.81 2.08
C ASN A 64 -17.66 -27.48 3.38
N ASP A 65 -18.17 -27.03 4.52
CA ASP A 65 -17.93 -27.62 5.83
C ASP A 65 -18.99 -28.69 6.22
N ARG A 66 -19.90 -29.02 5.28
CA ARG A 66 -20.92 -30.07 5.48
C ARG A 66 -20.32 -31.44 5.26
N PRO A 67 -20.85 -32.51 5.94
CA PRO A 67 -20.34 -33.87 5.79
C PRO A 67 -20.69 -34.53 4.44
N GLU A 68 -21.61 -33.93 3.67
CA GLU A 68 -21.99 -34.42 2.34
C GLU A 68 -21.32 -33.56 1.25
N PRO A 69 -20.88 -34.15 0.15
CA PRO A 69 -20.45 -33.38 -1.02
C PRO A 69 -21.65 -32.66 -1.63
N ILE A 70 -21.40 -31.51 -2.23
CA ILE A 70 -22.41 -30.75 -2.94
C ILE A 70 -22.25 -30.89 -4.44
N HIS A 71 -23.38 -31.01 -5.12
CA HIS A 71 -23.54 -31.08 -6.56
C HIS A 71 -24.74 -30.22 -6.97
N ASP A 72 -24.90 -30.00 -8.28
CA ASP A 72 -26.08 -29.39 -8.88
C ASP A 72 -26.33 -27.91 -8.43
N LEU A 73 -25.29 -27.22 -7.91
CA LEU A 73 -25.35 -25.82 -7.63
C LEU A 73 -24.74 -24.99 -8.78
N SER A 74 -24.98 -23.71 -8.77
CA SER A 74 -24.41 -22.77 -9.72
C SER A 74 -23.69 -21.63 -9.00
N LEU A 75 -22.59 -21.18 -9.60
CA LEU A 75 -21.98 -19.90 -9.29
C LEU A 75 -22.46 -18.87 -10.28
N GLU A 76 -22.93 -17.74 -9.78
CA GLU A 76 -23.21 -16.56 -10.57
C GLU A 76 -22.23 -15.45 -10.13
N TYR A 77 -21.63 -14.77 -11.09
CA TYR A 77 -20.77 -13.63 -10.81
C TYR A 77 -21.25 -12.39 -11.56
N ASP A 78 -21.02 -11.25 -10.96
CA ASP A 78 -21.19 -9.95 -11.59
C ASP A 78 -19.99 -9.04 -11.28
N VAL A 79 -19.63 -8.22 -12.26
CA VAL A 79 -18.55 -7.23 -12.15
C VAL A 79 -19.15 -5.86 -12.39
N ARG A 80 -18.92 -4.93 -11.48
CA ARG A 80 -19.44 -3.57 -11.56
C ARG A 80 -18.35 -2.54 -11.43
N MET A 81 -18.35 -1.56 -12.33
CA MET A 81 -17.53 -0.35 -12.23
C MET A 81 -18.41 0.82 -11.80
N GLU A 82 -18.10 1.48 -10.69
CA GLU A 82 -18.93 2.55 -10.10
C GLU A 82 -20.41 2.15 -10.00
N GLY A 83 -20.67 0.89 -9.57
CA GLY A 83 -22.01 0.33 -9.45
C GLY A 83 -22.68 -0.10 -10.76
N LYS A 84 -22.11 0.25 -11.93
CA LYS A 84 -22.64 -0.14 -13.24
C LYS A 84 -22.12 -1.54 -13.62
N LEU A 85 -23.03 -2.44 -13.98
CA LEU A 85 -22.69 -3.78 -14.47
C LEU A 85 -21.88 -3.69 -15.76
N ILE A 86 -20.70 -4.35 -15.80
CA ILE A 86 -19.82 -4.40 -16.97
C ILE A 86 -19.59 -5.84 -17.46
N ALA A 87 -19.70 -6.83 -16.56
CA ALA A 87 -19.65 -8.25 -16.94
C ALA A 87 -20.46 -9.08 -15.96
N SER A 88 -20.93 -10.24 -16.42
CA SER A 88 -21.58 -11.26 -15.57
C SER A 88 -21.48 -12.61 -16.24
N GLY A 89 -21.62 -13.68 -15.45
CA GLY A 89 -21.66 -15.03 -15.96
C GLY A 89 -22.14 -16.03 -14.94
N ARG A 90 -22.32 -17.28 -15.40
CA ARG A 90 -22.77 -18.40 -14.59
C ARG A 90 -21.99 -19.65 -14.94
N SER A 91 -21.67 -20.47 -13.95
CA SER A 91 -21.02 -21.77 -14.13
C SER A 91 -21.58 -22.81 -13.14
N PRO A 92 -21.53 -24.11 -13.44
CA PRO A 92 -21.81 -25.13 -12.45
C PRO A 92 -20.84 -25.09 -11.29
N ALA A 93 -21.32 -25.45 -10.08
CA ALA A 93 -20.52 -25.50 -8.87
C ALA A 93 -20.62 -26.86 -8.17
N SER A 94 -19.49 -27.33 -7.64
CA SER A 94 -19.44 -28.52 -6.80
C SER A 94 -18.30 -28.41 -5.79
N ALA A 95 -18.46 -29.07 -4.65
CA ALA A 95 -17.39 -29.20 -3.68
C ALA A 95 -17.45 -30.53 -2.94
N PRO A 96 -16.32 -31.16 -2.60
CA PRO A 96 -16.29 -32.37 -1.79
C PRO A 96 -16.77 -32.07 -0.36
N ALA A 97 -17.10 -33.14 0.38
CA ALA A 97 -17.45 -33.02 1.78
C ALA A 97 -16.29 -32.49 2.61
N CYS A 98 -16.57 -31.59 3.57
CA CYS A 98 -15.61 -31.04 4.52
C CYS A 98 -14.34 -30.43 3.87
N ALA A 99 -14.46 -29.84 2.69
CA ALA A 99 -13.31 -29.27 1.97
C ALA A 99 -13.70 -28.10 1.06
N PRO A 100 -12.79 -27.12 0.87
CA PRO A 100 -12.94 -26.11 -0.16
C PRO A 100 -12.61 -26.66 -1.55
N ALA A 101 -13.20 -26.06 -2.57
CA ALA A 101 -12.90 -26.35 -3.97
C ALA A 101 -12.78 -25.03 -4.76
N CYS A 102 -11.66 -24.89 -5.46
CA CYS A 102 -11.49 -23.80 -6.43
C CYS A 102 -12.36 -24.13 -7.66
N GLN A 103 -13.24 -23.20 -8.01
CA GLN A 103 -14.15 -23.35 -9.15
C GLN A 103 -13.56 -22.77 -10.44
N GLY A 104 -12.51 -21.95 -10.31
CA GLY A 104 -11.81 -21.35 -11.43
C GLY A 104 -11.27 -19.97 -11.13
N LEU A 105 -10.74 -19.35 -12.18
CA LEU A 105 -10.19 -18.00 -12.18
C LEU A 105 -11.10 -17.09 -13.02
N LEU A 106 -11.53 -16.00 -12.43
CA LEU A 106 -12.15 -14.89 -13.16
C LEU A 106 -11.01 -14.00 -13.70
N SER A 107 -10.87 -13.95 -15.01
CA SER A 107 -9.96 -13.01 -15.68
C SER A 107 -10.72 -11.72 -15.93
N LEU A 108 -10.27 -10.63 -15.32
CA LEU A 108 -10.93 -9.33 -15.36
C LEU A 108 -10.03 -8.31 -16.05
N ASP A 109 -10.49 -7.78 -17.17
CA ASP A 109 -9.89 -6.61 -17.82
C ASP A 109 -10.38 -5.36 -17.08
N ILE A 110 -9.46 -4.65 -16.42
CA ILE A 110 -9.80 -3.46 -15.65
C ILE A 110 -10.05 -2.29 -16.59
N PRO A 111 -11.23 -1.64 -16.53
CA PRO A 111 -11.53 -0.51 -17.40
C PRO A 111 -10.56 0.65 -17.22
N GLU A 112 -10.34 1.42 -18.30
CA GLU A 112 -9.61 2.67 -18.23
C GLU A 112 -10.40 3.70 -17.42
N VAL A 113 -9.69 4.43 -16.54
CA VAL A 113 -10.27 5.49 -15.72
C VAL A 113 -9.38 6.74 -15.74
N GLU A 114 -10.02 7.92 -15.72
CA GLU A 114 -9.31 9.20 -15.64
C GLU A 114 -9.01 9.61 -14.18
N SER A 115 -9.76 9.07 -13.24
CA SER A 115 -9.61 9.31 -11.82
C SER A 115 -9.84 8.01 -11.04
N ARG A 116 -9.39 7.97 -9.79
CA ARG A 116 -9.57 6.82 -8.90
C ARG A 116 -11.03 6.41 -8.80
N GLY A 117 -11.32 5.16 -9.13
CA GLY A 117 -12.65 4.57 -9.11
C GLY A 117 -12.74 3.29 -8.28
N GLN A 118 -13.93 2.71 -8.20
CA GLN A 118 -14.20 1.47 -7.49
C GLN A 118 -14.78 0.42 -8.42
N LEU A 119 -14.16 -0.76 -8.45
CA LEU A 119 -14.68 -1.95 -9.10
C LEU A 119 -15.09 -2.96 -8.04
N SER A 120 -16.25 -3.59 -8.18
CA SER A 120 -16.66 -4.70 -7.33
C SER A 120 -16.93 -5.96 -8.14
N VAL A 121 -16.61 -7.08 -7.54
CA VAL A 121 -16.89 -8.43 -8.05
C VAL A 121 -17.78 -9.13 -7.06
N GLY A 122 -19.02 -9.41 -7.46
CA GLY A 122 -19.96 -10.23 -6.71
C GLY A 122 -19.85 -11.69 -7.13
N LEU A 123 -19.99 -12.60 -6.18
CA LEU A 123 -20.06 -14.05 -6.40
C LEU A 123 -21.19 -14.62 -5.55
N SER A 124 -22.15 -15.31 -6.18
CA SER A 124 -23.29 -15.94 -5.51
C SER A 124 -23.32 -17.43 -5.78
N LEU A 125 -23.61 -18.21 -4.73
CA LEU A 125 -23.92 -19.64 -4.84
C LEU A 125 -25.43 -19.80 -4.89
N VAL A 126 -25.93 -20.44 -5.95
CA VAL A 126 -27.35 -20.51 -6.24
C VAL A 126 -27.78 -21.97 -6.36
N ASP A 127 -28.92 -22.31 -5.75
CA ASP A 127 -29.51 -23.65 -5.83
C ASP A 127 -30.24 -23.88 -7.17
N PRO A 128 -30.73 -25.11 -7.44
CA PRO A 128 -31.51 -25.40 -8.65
C PRO A 128 -32.82 -24.63 -8.78
N GLU A 129 -33.39 -24.17 -7.66
CA GLU A 129 -34.61 -23.38 -7.57
C GLU A 129 -34.38 -21.89 -7.85
N GLY A 130 -33.10 -21.46 -7.87
CA GLY A 130 -32.67 -20.08 -8.12
C GLY A 130 -32.55 -19.25 -6.85
N GLU A 131 -32.58 -19.86 -5.68
CA GLU A 131 -32.38 -19.18 -4.41
C GLU A 131 -30.89 -19.02 -4.09
N VAL A 132 -30.49 -17.84 -3.60
CA VAL A 132 -29.12 -17.55 -3.20
C VAL A 132 -28.84 -18.18 -1.83
N ILE A 133 -27.93 -19.15 -1.79
CA ILE A 133 -27.45 -19.82 -0.58
C ILE A 133 -26.47 -18.94 0.18
N HIS A 134 -25.51 -18.34 -0.53
CA HIS A 134 -24.48 -17.45 0.03
C HIS A 134 -23.94 -16.54 -1.07
N ASP A 135 -23.56 -15.32 -0.68
CA ASP A 135 -22.93 -14.34 -1.55
C ASP A 135 -21.66 -13.76 -0.90
N HIS A 136 -20.75 -13.32 -1.73
CA HIS A 136 -19.53 -12.62 -1.32
C HIS A 136 -19.18 -11.54 -2.34
N GLU A 137 -18.77 -10.35 -1.87
CA GLU A 137 -18.32 -9.25 -2.70
C GLU A 137 -16.86 -8.89 -2.38
N GLN A 138 -16.05 -8.74 -3.43
CA GLN A 138 -14.68 -8.24 -3.36
C GLN A 138 -14.61 -6.89 -4.05
N CYS A 139 -14.15 -5.85 -3.34
CA CYS A 139 -13.96 -4.53 -3.88
C CYS A 139 -12.50 -4.26 -4.25
N PHE A 140 -12.30 -3.57 -5.37
CA PHE A 140 -11.00 -3.11 -5.86
C PHE A 140 -11.03 -1.59 -6.04
N GLU A 141 -9.97 -0.93 -5.64
CA GLU A 141 -9.72 0.48 -5.96
C GLU A 141 -8.93 0.54 -7.26
N VAL A 142 -9.50 1.16 -8.28
CA VAL A 142 -8.89 1.31 -9.61
C VAL A 142 -8.24 2.68 -9.70
N PHE A 143 -6.98 2.70 -10.07
CA PHE A 143 -6.20 3.93 -10.24
C PHE A 143 -5.88 4.17 -11.70
N PRO A 144 -5.89 5.43 -12.19
CA PRO A 144 -5.39 5.72 -13.52
C PRO A 144 -3.91 5.37 -13.62
N GLN A 145 -3.45 5.03 -14.81
CA GLN A 145 -2.03 4.87 -15.07
C GLN A 145 -1.30 6.17 -14.72
N PRO A 146 -0.23 6.13 -13.94
CA PRO A 146 0.50 7.34 -13.60
C PRO A 146 1.19 7.92 -14.83
N CYS A 147 1.15 9.25 -14.96
CA CYS A 147 1.95 9.94 -15.95
C CYS A 147 3.44 9.71 -15.65
N THR A 148 4.20 9.29 -16.65
CA THR A 148 5.65 9.21 -16.56
C THR A 148 6.24 10.61 -16.65
N THR A 149 6.78 11.11 -15.55
CA THR A 149 7.66 12.29 -15.58
C THR A 149 9.07 11.83 -15.88
N GLN A 150 9.68 12.33 -16.94
CA GLN A 150 11.09 12.08 -17.19
C GLN A 150 11.91 12.88 -16.17
N VAL A 151 12.48 12.18 -15.21
CA VAL A 151 13.37 12.71 -14.19
C VAL A 151 14.69 11.97 -14.29
N GLU A 152 15.80 12.70 -14.29
CA GLU A 152 17.14 12.12 -14.20
C GLU A 152 17.54 11.93 -12.74
N ALA A 153 18.09 10.75 -12.41
CA ALA A 153 18.61 10.50 -11.08
C ALA A 153 20.03 9.92 -11.11
N TRP A 154 20.89 10.44 -10.25
CA TRP A 154 22.16 9.80 -9.94
C TRP A 154 21.97 8.74 -8.86
N CYS A 155 22.40 7.51 -9.14
CA CYS A 155 22.16 6.36 -8.27
C CYS A 155 23.47 5.62 -7.95
N PRO A 156 24.32 6.17 -7.08
CA PRO A 156 25.55 5.50 -6.70
C PRO A 156 25.25 4.17 -5.99
N GLY A 157 25.98 3.11 -6.39
CA GLY A 157 25.78 1.77 -5.82
C GLY A 157 24.49 1.07 -6.22
N ALA A 158 23.79 1.55 -7.27
CA ALA A 158 22.56 0.93 -7.73
C ALA A 158 22.79 -0.52 -8.18
N ASP A 159 22.05 -1.44 -7.59
CA ASP A 159 21.90 -2.81 -8.03
C ASP A 159 20.74 -2.96 -9.05
N ASN A 160 20.52 -4.19 -9.54
CA ASN A 160 19.44 -4.45 -10.50
C ASN A 160 18.05 -4.15 -9.91
N ALA A 161 17.84 -4.29 -8.60
CA ALA A 161 16.56 -3.99 -7.96
C ALA A 161 16.28 -2.48 -7.96
N VAL A 162 17.28 -1.67 -7.66
CA VAL A 162 17.20 -0.20 -7.77
C VAL A 162 16.99 0.24 -9.22
N LEU A 163 17.70 -0.36 -10.19
CA LEU A 163 17.52 -0.02 -11.61
C LEU A 163 16.11 -0.38 -12.11
N ASN A 164 15.56 -1.53 -11.71
CA ASN A 164 14.19 -1.90 -12.03
C ASN A 164 13.18 -0.92 -11.39
N PHE A 165 13.40 -0.55 -10.14
CA PHE A 165 12.58 0.45 -9.44
C PHE A 165 12.53 1.78 -10.20
N LEU A 166 13.69 2.30 -10.64
CA LEU A 166 13.75 3.54 -11.43
C LEU A 166 13.01 3.40 -12.76
N ASN A 167 13.18 2.28 -13.44
CA ASN A 167 12.50 2.01 -14.71
C ASN A 167 10.97 2.02 -14.54
N HIS A 168 10.43 1.38 -13.48
CA HIS A 168 9.00 1.41 -13.18
C HIS A 168 8.47 2.82 -12.84
N LEU A 169 9.33 3.70 -12.33
CA LEU A 169 8.98 5.10 -12.06
C LEU A 169 9.12 6.01 -13.29
N GLY A 170 9.74 5.54 -14.38
CA GLY A 170 10.10 6.36 -15.53
C GLY A 170 11.25 7.34 -15.23
N ILE A 171 12.14 6.98 -14.31
CA ILE A 171 13.31 7.77 -13.92
C ILE A 171 14.52 7.25 -14.69
N GLU A 172 15.24 8.14 -15.36
CA GLU A 172 16.45 7.80 -16.11
C GLU A 172 17.69 7.83 -15.20
N PRO A 173 18.40 6.68 -15.02
CA PRO A 173 19.62 6.66 -14.24
C PRO A 173 20.74 7.36 -15.02
N VAL A 174 21.40 8.32 -14.37
CA VAL A 174 22.54 9.06 -14.94
C VAL A 174 23.76 8.91 -14.06
N SER A 175 24.94 9.02 -14.65
CA SER A 175 26.23 8.79 -13.98
C SER A 175 26.90 10.08 -13.46
N HIS A 176 26.14 11.16 -13.26
CA HIS A 176 26.72 12.45 -12.86
C HIS A 176 26.02 13.04 -11.62
N GLN A 177 26.79 13.79 -10.84
CA GLN A 177 26.37 14.42 -9.59
C GLN A 177 25.46 15.63 -9.77
N ALA A 178 25.29 16.14 -11.01
CA ALA A 178 24.44 17.28 -11.31
C ALA A 178 22.96 16.90 -11.53
N ALA A 179 22.60 15.61 -11.35
CA ALA A 179 21.22 15.18 -11.42
C ALA A 179 20.35 15.89 -10.36
N PRO A 180 19.11 16.25 -10.70
CA PRO A 180 18.21 16.91 -9.75
C PRO A 180 17.77 15.99 -8.59
N VAL A 181 17.88 14.69 -8.81
CA VAL A 181 17.54 13.67 -7.81
C VAL A 181 18.74 12.72 -7.63
N ILE A 182 18.98 12.35 -6.39
CA ILE A 182 19.98 11.34 -6.01
C ILE A 182 19.22 10.26 -5.26
N LEU A 183 19.31 9.00 -5.68
CA LEU A 183 18.63 7.89 -5.03
C LEU A 183 19.63 6.84 -4.56
N ILE A 184 19.59 6.54 -3.26
CA ILE A 184 20.53 5.61 -2.62
C ILE A 184 19.74 4.67 -1.71
N LYS A 185 19.96 3.35 -1.90
CA LYS A 185 19.44 2.30 -1.02
C LYS A 185 20.56 1.64 -0.20
N ASP A 186 21.78 1.66 -0.72
CA ASP A 186 22.93 1.01 -0.10
C ASP A 186 23.67 1.96 0.86
N ALA A 187 23.88 1.52 2.10
CA ALA A 187 24.51 2.34 3.14
C ALA A 187 26.02 2.52 2.93
N ASP A 188 26.67 1.57 2.27
CA ASP A 188 28.11 1.68 1.97
C ASP A 188 28.31 2.66 0.79
N ALA A 189 27.44 2.58 -0.24
CA ALA A 189 27.41 3.57 -1.30
C ALA A 189 27.12 4.98 -0.80
N LEU A 190 26.21 5.12 0.18
CA LEU A 190 25.97 6.41 0.85
C LEU A 190 27.25 6.92 1.52
N ARG A 191 27.93 6.08 2.29
CA ARG A 191 29.14 6.45 3.04
C ARG A 191 30.28 6.89 2.10
N GLU A 192 30.48 6.15 1.03
CA GLU A 192 31.53 6.42 0.03
C GLU A 192 31.28 7.73 -0.72
N ASN A 193 30.02 8.07 -0.99
CA ASN A 193 29.63 9.23 -1.80
C ASN A 193 29.09 10.41 -0.96
N LEU A 194 29.06 10.31 0.36
CA LEU A 194 28.42 11.29 1.25
C LEU A 194 28.90 12.74 1.03
N PRO A 195 30.21 13.03 0.84
CA PRO A 195 30.65 14.41 0.58
C PRO A 195 30.05 14.98 -0.72
N ALA A 196 30.04 14.20 -1.80
CA ALA A 196 29.50 14.62 -3.09
C ALA A 196 27.97 14.76 -3.06
N VAL A 197 27.27 13.87 -2.38
CA VAL A 197 25.82 13.94 -2.18
C VAL A 197 25.46 15.17 -1.35
N THR A 198 26.20 15.45 -0.29
CA THR A 198 26.00 16.65 0.56
C THR A 198 26.18 17.94 -0.25
N GLU A 199 27.24 18.04 -1.03
CA GLU A 199 27.48 19.19 -1.90
C GLU A 199 26.33 19.39 -2.90
N ALA A 200 25.85 18.30 -3.54
CA ALA A 200 24.75 18.35 -4.48
C ALA A 200 23.42 18.78 -3.80
N VAL A 201 23.12 18.25 -2.62
CA VAL A 201 21.93 18.65 -1.84
C VAL A 201 22.02 20.12 -1.47
N GLN A 202 23.15 20.59 -0.96
CA GLN A 202 23.32 22.01 -0.61
C GLN A 202 23.22 22.93 -1.84
N ALA A 203 23.54 22.41 -3.04
CA ALA A 203 23.36 23.12 -4.30
C ALA A 203 21.92 23.10 -4.83
N GLY A 204 21.04 22.23 -4.33
CA GLY A 204 19.62 22.19 -4.70
C GLY A 204 19.08 20.81 -5.10
N ALA A 205 19.89 19.76 -5.08
CA ALA A 205 19.43 18.41 -5.37
C ALA A 205 18.51 17.84 -4.26
N THR A 206 17.69 16.87 -4.64
CA THR A 206 16.92 16.03 -3.72
C THR A 206 17.62 14.70 -3.51
N ALA A 207 18.06 14.39 -2.31
CA ALA A 207 18.60 13.07 -1.98
C ALA A 207 17.50 12.21 -1.34
N VAL A 208 17.19 11.05 -1.95
CA VAL A 208 16.22 10.07 -1.48
C VAL A 208 16.95 8.83 -0.99
N LEU A 209 16.86 8.54 0.29
CA LEU A 209 17.48 7.39 0.94
C LEU A 209 16.41 6.37 1.26
N LEU A 210 16.54 5.15 0.73
CA LEU A 210 15.56 4.08 0.87
C LEU A 210 16.09 2.95 1.74
N GLU A 211 15.29 2.50 2.71
CA GLU A 211 15.52 1.27 3.49
C GLU A 211 16.92 1.17 4.10
N LEU A 212 17.47 2.26 4.61
CA LEU A 212 18.78 2.24 5.25
C LEU A 212 18.75 1.34 6.51
N PRO A 213 19.80 0.58 6.77
CA PRO A 213 19.90 -0.27 7.97
C PRO A 213 19.95 0.56 9.26
N PRO A 214 19.65 -0.07 10.44
CA PRO A 214 19.80 0.59 11.72
C PRO A 214 21.18 1.19 11.91
N GLY A 215 21.23 2.43 12.38
CA GLY A 215 22.45 3.19 12.57
C GLY A 215 22.20 4.68 12.78
N HIS A 216 23.28 5.42 13.05
CA HIS A 216 23.26 6.86 13.12
C HIS A 216 23.91 7.43 11.84
N TYR A 217 23.22 8.34 11.20
CA TYR A 217 23.64 8.93 9.92
C TYR A 217 23.76 10.43 10.07
N GLN A 218 24.93 10.98 9.73
CA GLN A 218 25.14 12.41 9.58
C GLN A 218 24.96 12.76 8.10
N LEU A 219 23.94 13.54 7.78
CA LEU A 219 23.53 13.91 6.43
C LEU A 219 23.67 15.43 6.25
N GLY A 220 24.83 15.88 5.79
CA GLY A 220 25.13 17.31 5.75
C GLY A 220 25.06 17.96 7.14
N SER A 221 24.22 18.98 7.28
CA SER A 221 24.01 19.66 8.57
C SER A 221 23.05 18.92 9.51
N ALA A 222 22.28 17.94 9.00
CA ALA A 222 21.29 17.20 9.75
C ALA A 222 21.81 15.83 10.22
N SER A 223 21.16 15.26 11.22
CA SER A 223 21.40 13.90 11.67
C SER A 223 20.09 13.13 11.79
N ILE A 224 20.15 11.83 11.66
CA ILE A 224 19.02 10.92 11.83
C ILE A 224 19.49 9.58 12.40
N THR A 225 18.70 9.02 13.29
CA THR A 225 18.93 7.65 13.79
C THR A 225 17.86 6.73 13.22
N ILE A 226 18.29 5.61 12.67
CA ILE A 226 17.41 4.54 12.23
C ILE A 226 17.55 3.39 13.21
N ARG A 227 16.42 2.87 13.70
CA ARG A 227 16.40 1.76 14.63
C ARG A 227 15.37 0.71 14.24
N GLU A 228 15.50 -0.49 14.73
CA GLU A 228 14.48 -1.50 14.52
C GLU A 228 13.15 -1.06 15.14
N ALA A 229 12.05 -1.28 14.44
CA ALA A 229 10.72 -1.08 14.96
C ALA A 229 10.43 -2.09 16.07
N GLY A 230 9.79 -1.63 17.15
CA GLY A 230 9.34 -2.46 18.25
C GLY A 230 8.09 -3.28 17.91
N MET A 231 7.15 -3.36 18.86
CA MET A 231 5.86 -4.05 18.67
C MET A 231 4.83 -3.22 17.89
N GLY A 232 5.28 -2.33 17.03
CA GLY A 232 4.43 -1.47 16.24
C GLY A 232 3.74 -2.20 15.08
N PRO A 233 2.74 -1.56 14.48
CA PRO A 233 2.11 -2.07 13.29
C PRO A 233 3.06 -1.96 12.10
N ARG A 234 3.55 -3.11 11.64
CA ARG A 234 4.49 -3.18 10.51
C ARG A 234 3.81 -3.27 9.15
N HIS A 235 2.51 -3.58 9.14
CA HIS A 235 1.71 -3.78 7.91
C HIS A 235 0.92 -2.56 7.48
N PHE A 236 1.02 -1.45 8.20
CA PHE A 236 0.39 -0.20 7.82
C PHE A 236 1.14 1.01 8.40
N VAL A 237 1.04 2.15 7.72
CA VAL A 237 1.53 3.44 8.18
C VAL A 237 0.45 4.50 8.04
N SER A 238 0.55 5.54 8.85
CA SER A 238 -0.38 6.66 8.86
C SER A 238 0.10 7.78 7.94
N ARG A 239 -0.83 8.30 7.12
CA ARG A 239 -0.66 9.51 6.32
C ARG A 239 -1.08 10.79 7.04
N ALA A 240 -1.46 10.73 8.31
CA ALA A 240 -2.01 11.86 9.07
C ALA A 240 -0.94 12.86 9.51
N THR A 241 -0.10 13.30 8.58
CA THR A 241 0.97 14.27 8.78
C THR A 241 0.63 15.66 8.23
N GLY A 242 -0.30 15.73 7.28
CA GLY A 242 -0.57 16.96 6.52
C GLY A 242 0.50 17.29 5.46
N HIS A 243 1.46 16.38 5.23
CA HIS A 243 2.51 16.58 4.24
C HIS A 243 1.92 16.54 2.80
N PRO A 244 2.36 17.41 1.86
CA PRO A 244 1.82 17.41 0.49
C PRO A 244 1.93 16.07 -0.24
N PHE A 245 2.95 15.26 0.07
CA PHE A 245 3.16 13.96 -0.58
C PHE A 245 2.09 12.92 -0.24
N VAL A 246 1.32 13.13 0.82
CA VAL A 246 0.24 12.23 1.21
C VAL A 246 -1.15 12.76 0.86
N GLU A 247 -1.22 13.90 0.19
CA GLU A 247 -2.49 14.47 -0.27
C GLU A 247 -3.17 13.54 -1.29
N GLY A 248 -4.49 13.38 -1.17
CA GLY A 248 -5.31 12.52 -2.02
C GLY A 248 -5.27 11.03 -1.68
N PHE A 249 -4.33 10.56 -0.85
CA PHE A 249 -4.36 9.18 -0.36
C PHE A 249 -5.42 8.99 0.74
N LYS A 250 -6.06 7.82 0.75
CA LYS A 250 -7.01 7.40 1.79
C LYS A 250 -6.28 6.75 2.97
N PRO A 251 -6.89 6.67 4.18
CA PRO A 251 -6.25 6.04 5.35
C PRO A 251 -5.86 4.58 5.17
N ASN A 252 -6.53 3.87 4.27
CA ASN A 252 -6.27 2.45 4.02
C ASN A 252 -5.24 2.20 2.90
N ASP A 253 -4.77 3.23 2.21
CA ASP A 253 -3.87 3.07 1.08
C ASP A 253 -2.50 2.49 1.46
N PHE A 254 -2.00 2.86 2.62
CA PHE A 254 -0.71 2.37 3.14
C PHE A 254 -0.91 1.19 4.09
N ARG A 255 -1.61 0.13 3.59
CA ARG A 255 -1.92 -1.07 4.39
C ARG A 255 -1.79 -2.33 3.56
N PHE A 256 -1.18 -3.36 4.15
CA PHE A 256 -1.18 -4.73 3.63
C PHE A 256 -0.71 -4.84 2.17
N TRP A 257 0.43 -4.24 1.85
CA TRP A 257 0.96 -4.30 0.50
C TRP A 257 1.48 -5.69 0.16
N TYR A 258 1.22 -6.09 -1.08
CA TYR A 258 1.79 -7.29 -1.66
C TYR A 258 3.23 -7.04 -2.06
N HIS A 259 4.14 -7.92 -1.67
CA HIS A 259 5.56 -7.88 -1.99
C HIS A 259 5.83 -8.89 -3.11
N GLU A 260 6.29 -8.41 -4.24
CA GLU A 260 6.47 -9.18 -5.46
C GLU A 260 7.52 -10.28 -5.29
N SER A 261 8.64 -9.97 -4.64
CA SER A 261 9.71 -10.95 -4.38
C SER A 261 9.28 -12.08 -3.42
N LEU A 262 8.33 -11.80 -2.52
CA LEU A 262 7.85 -12.75 -1.53
C LEU A 262 6.58 -13.48 -1.94
N GLY A 263 5.88 -13.02 -2.98
CA GLY A 263 4.61 -13.57 -3.43
C GLY A 263 3.50 -13.52 -2.37
N ARG A 264 3.52 -12.54 -1.47
CA ARG A 264 2.56 -12.39 -0.37
C ARG A 264 2.55 -11.00 0.23
N VAL A 265 1.50 -10.69 1.00
CA VAL A 265 1.49 -9.53 1.87
C VAL A 265 2.57 -9.68 2.96
N ALA A 266 3.41 -8.68 3.10
CA ALA A 266 4.50 -8.64 4.06
C ALA A 266 4.54 -7.29 4.81
N PRO A 267 5.35 -7.14 5.85
CA PRO A 267 5.53 -5.86 6.54
C PRO A 267 5.98 -4.75 5.58
N LEU A 268 5.35 -3.58 5.65
CA LEU A 268 5.77 -2.40 4.88
C LEU A 268 7.12 -1.86 5.34
N LEU A 269 7.45 -2.07 6.60
CA LEU A 269 8.70 -1.60 7.21
C LEU A 269 9.11 -2.49 8.39
N THR A 270 10.40 -2.51 8.67
CA THR A 270 10.99 -3.18 9.84
C THR A 270 11.77 -2.22 10.73
N THR A 271 12.01 -1.02 10.26
CA THR A 271 12.78 0.03 10.93
C THR A 271 11.97 1.33 10.98
N VAL A 272 12.31 2.22 11.90
CA VAL A 272 11.70 3.53 12.09
C VAL A 272 12.77 4.59 12.22
N LEU A 273 12.39 5.83 11.94
CA LEU A 273 13.24 6.99 12.10
C LEU A 273 13.08 7.55 13.52
N ASP A 274 14.19 7.86 14.16
CA ASP A 274 14.24 8.54 15.44
C ASP A 274 14.89 9.90 15.22
N THR A 275 14.06 10.93 15.23
CA THR A 275 14.45 12.30 14.91
C THR A 275 13.42 13.30 15.43
N GLU A 276 13.88 14.48 15.86
CA GLU A 276 13.04 15.57 16.35
C GLU A 276 12.86 16.70 15.32
N ASP A 277 13.86 16.90 14.45
CA ASP A 277 13.92 18.07 13.57
C ASP A 277 13.38 17.84 12.15
N TRP A 278 13.14 16.59 11.77
CA TRP A 278 12.69 16.24 10.43
C TRP A 278 11.16 16.36 10.30
N THR A 279 10.72 16.89 9.17
CA THR A 279 9.29 16.94 8.82
C THR A 279 8.80 15.54 8.44
N PRO A 280 7.85 14.96 9.19
CA PRO A 280 7.35 13.62 8.89
C PRO A 280 6.47 13.63 7.64
N ILE A 281 6.74 12.70 6.73
CA ILE A 281 5.89 12.41 5.54
C ILE A 281 4.87 11.34 5.88
N LEU A 282 5.32 10.26 6.51
CA LEU A 282 4.48 9.14 6.97
C LEU A 282 4.89 8.77 8.40
N LEU A 283 3.92 8.34 9.20
CA LEU A 283 4.12 7.96 10.60
C LEU A 283 3.78 6.48 10.82
N THR A 284 4.46 5.85 11.77
CA THR A 284 4.10 4.53 12.31
C THR A 284 4.05 4.58 13.82
N GLY A 285 3.25 3.69 14.43
CA GLY A 285 3.27 3.48 15.87
C GLY A 285 4.45 2.60 16.26
N ASP A 286 5.00 2.81 17.44
CA ASP A 286 6.00 1.96 18.03
C ASP A 286 5.75 1.82 19.54
N GLY A 287 6.10 0.68 20.11
CA GLY A 287 5.89 0.44 21.53
C GLY A 287 6.23 -0.98 21.95
N GLY A 288 5.85 -1.33 23.17
CA GLY A 288 6.05 -2.67 23.70
C GLY A 288 5.41 -2.82 25.08
N TRP A 289 5.49 -4.03 25.68
CA TRP A 289 4.93 -4.30 26.99
C TRP A 289 5.57 -3.46 28.11
N THR A 290 6.81 -3.04 27.92
CA THR A 290 7.61 -2.30 28.91
C THR A 290 7.89 -0.85 28.50
N LYS A 291 7.42 -0.44 27.32
CA LYS A 291 7.59 0.93 26.77
C LYS A 291 6.23 1.54 26.49
N PRO A 292 6.02 2.83 26.74
CA PRO A 292 4.84 3.53 26.26
C PRO A 292 4.76 3.44 24.74
N TRP A 293 3.54 3.49 24.21
CA TRP A 293 3.31 3.63 22.78
C TRP A 293 3.65 5.05 22.36
N ASP A 294 4.41 5.15 21.29
CA ASP A 294 4.82 6.40 20.68
C ASP A 294 4.67 6.32 19.16
N TYR A 295 4.86 7.42 18.45
CA TYR A 295 4.84 7.45 17.01
C TYR A 295 6.22 7.90 16.50
N HIS A 296 6.65 7.31 15.38
CA HIS A 296 7.90 7.62 14.72
C HIS A 296 7.68 7.79 13.22
N PRO A 297 8.46 8.63 12.54
CA PRO A 297 8.39 8.69 11.10
C PRO A 297 8.79 7.37 10.45
N ALA A 298 8.00 6.94 9.47
CA ALA A 298 8.34 5.90 8.51
C ALA A 298 9.02 6.48 7.27
N ALA A 299 8.68 7.74 6.97
CA ALA A 299 9.35 8.58 5.99
C ALA A 299 9.35 10.04 6.48
N ALA A 300 10.45 10.75 6.25
CA ALA A 300 10.60 12.15 6.66
C ALA A 300 11.56 12.90 5.72
N GLU A 301 11.48 14.23 5.74
CA GLU A 301 12.40 15.09 4.99
C GLU A 301 12.94 16.24 5.84
N ILE A 302 14.11 16.76 5.44
CA ILE A 302 14.71 17.96 6.01
C ILE A 302 15.44 18.76 4.93
N ALA A 303 15.30 20.06 4.95
CA ALA A 303 16.05 20.97 4.07
C ALA A 303 17.51 21.09 4.51
N ASP A 304 18.45 21.13 3.55
CA ASP A 304 19.86 21.41 3.78
C ASP A 304 20.40 22.25 2.62
N GLY A 305 20.74 23.48 2.88
CA GLY A 305 21.10 24.45 1.84
C GLY A 305 19.89 24.80 0.96
N LYS A 306 20.01 24.54 -0.36
CA LYS A 306 18.92 24.75 -1.34
C LYS A 306 18.14 23.49 -1.67
N GLY A 307 18.60 22.35 -1.22
CA GLY A 307 17.97 21.04 -1.50
C GLY A 307 17.40 20.40 -0.24
N VAL A 308 17.10 19.11 -0.35
CA VAL A 308 16.39 18.34 0.66
C VAL A 308 16.92 16.92 0.77
N TRP A 309 17.01 16.42 1.99
CA TRP A 309 17.19 15.01 2.29
C TRP A 309 15.83 14.41 2.57
N ARG A 310 15.53 13.28 1.97
CA ARG A 310 14.34 12.43 2.21
C ARG A 310 14.77 11.05 2.61
N VAL A 311 14.26 10.54 3.70
CA VAL A 311 14.53 9.16 4.17
C VAL A 311 13.22 8.41 4.25
N CYS A 312 13.15 7.23 3.67
CA CYS A 312 11.97 6.37 3.65
C CYS A 312 12.34 4.94 4.01
N GLN A 313 11.70 4.41 5.06
CA GLN A 313 11.91 3.05 5.53
C GLN A 313 10.86 2.06 5.02
N ILE A 314 9.92 2.53 4.18
CA ILE A 314 8.94 1.65 3.54
C ILE A 314 9.61 0.90 2.39
N THR A 315 9.36 -0.40 2.29
CA THR A 315 9.87 -1.27 1.23
C THR A 315 9.16 -0.95 -0.11
N LEU A 316 9.54 0.16 -0.72
CA LEU A 316 8.95 0.63 -1.99
C LEU A 316 9.40 -0.20 -3.20
N PRO A 317 10.70 -0.53 -3.37
CA PRO A 317 11.19 -1.19 -4.58
C PRO A 317 10.51 -2.53 -4.89
N ASP A 318 10.07 -3.25 -3.86
CA ASP A 318 9.43 -4.56 -3.98
C ASP A 318 7.89 -4.50 -4.10
N CYS A 319 7.32 -3.31 -4.20
CA CYS A 319 5.86 -3.13 -4.20
C CYS A 319 5.31 -2.31 -5.37
N ILE A 320 6.15 -1.64 -6.16
CA ILE A 320 5.67 -0.61 -7.11
C ILE A 320 5.13 -1.15 -8.43
N GLU A 321 5.48 -2.36 -8.82
CA GLU A 321 5.10 -2.92 -10.13
C GLU A 321 3.58 -3.02 -10.24
N HIS A 322 2.95 -3.53 -9.20
CA HIS A 322 1.52 -3.82 -9.18
C HIS A 322 0.73 -3.03 -8.11
N ASN A 323 1.36 -2.08 -7.41
CA ASN A 323 0.70 -1.28 -6.39
C ASN A 323 0.67 0.21 -6.80
N PRO A 324 -0.51 0.73 -7.20
CA PRO A 324 -0.66 2.12 -7.62
C PRO A 324 -0.30 3.14 -6.56
N VAL A 325 -0.60 2.86 -5.29
CA VAL A 325 -0.29 3.76 -4.18
C VAL A 325 1.22 3.83 -3.95
N ALA A 326 1.89 2.66 -3.91
CA ALA A 326 3.34 2.60 -3.76
C ALA A 326 4.04 3.36 -4.90
N LYS A 327 3.58 3.17 -6.14
CA LYS A 327 4.13 3.84 -7.32
C LYS A 327 3.94 5.36 -7.27
N GLN A 328 2.71 5.84 -7.01
CA GLN A 328 2.44 7.27 -6.90
C GLN A 328 3.21 7.92 -5.75
N PHE A 329 3.30 7.25 -4.60
CA PHE A 329 4.07 7.76 -3.46
C PHE A 329 5.57 7.81 -3.78
N ALA A 330 6.13 6.77 -4.40
CA ALA A 330 7.53 6.74 -4.81
C ALA A 330 7.86 7.84 -5.84
N GLN A 331 6.98 8.13 -6.81
CA GLN A 331 7.14 9.23 -7.76
C GLN A 331 7.19 10.60 -7.04
N ARG A 332 6.30 10.83 -6.06
CA ARG A 332 6.32 12.06 -5.26
C ARG A 332 7.59 12.16 -4.42
N LEU A 333 8.01 11.06 -3.80
CA LEU A 333 9.22 11.02 -2.99
C LEU A 333 10.47 11.33 -3.83
N ALA A 334 10.54 10.83 -5.06
CA ALA A 334 11.62 11.05 -6.00
C ALA A 334 11.47 12.33 -6.84
N SER A 335 10.48 13.18 -6.56
CA SER A 335 10.34 14.46 -7.26
C SER A 335 11.42 15.47 -6.83
N PRO A 336 11.98 16.26 -7.75
CA PRO A 336 12.89 17.33 -7.40
C PRO A 336 12.27 18.33 -6.41
N HIS A 337 13.08 18.87 -5.52
CA HIS A 337 12.64 19.97 -4.64
C HIS A 337 12.46 21.24 -5.47
N LEU A 338 11.25 21.78 -5.45
CA LEU A 338 10.97 23.08 -6.08
C LEU A 338 11.09 24.15 -5.02
N ASP A 339 12.10 25.00 -5.15
CA ASP A 339 12.22 26.21 -4.31
C ASP A 339 10.90 27.00 -4.35
N SER A 340 10.37 27.33 -3.18
CA SER A 340 9.11 28.09 -3.02
C SER A 340 9.12 29.49 -3.68
N THR A 341 10.28 29.96 -4.16
CA THR A 341 10.43 31.17 -4.96
C THR A 341 9.87 31.04 -6.38
N HIS A 342 9.79 29.84 -6.97
CA HIS A 342 9.23 29.63 -8.32
C HIS A 342 7.70 29.45 -8.33
N SER A 343 7.11 29.04 -7.22
CA SER A 343 5.65 28.84 -7.10
C SER A 343 4.84 30.14 -7.13
N ARG A 344 5.46 31.28 -6.82
CA ARG A 344 4.80 32.61 -6.88
C ARG A 344 4.70 33.19 -8.28
N MET A 345 5.52 32.78 -9.24
CA MET A 345 5.47 33.30 -10.61
C MET A 345 4.38 32.66 -11.49
N VAL A 346 3.86 31.49 -11.13
CA VAL A 346 2.81 30.79 -11.90
C VAL A 346 1.41 31.21 -11.47
N SER A 347 1.22 31.72 -10.24
CA SER A 347 -0.08 32.15 -9.73
C SER A 347 -0.46 33.62 -10.10
N GLU A 348 0.47 34.44 -10.57
CA GLU A 348 0.20 35.82 -10.95
C GLU A 348 -0.20 36.04 -12.43
N SER A 349 -0.24 34.97 -13.24
CA SER A 349 -0.57 35.08 -14.67
C SER A 349 -2.01 34.72 -15.06
N THR A 350 -2.92 34.52 -14.09
CA THR A 350 -4.34 34.16 -14.37
C THR A 350 -5.37 35.02 -13.63
N GLU A 351 -5.08 36.31 -13.42
CA GLU A 351 -6.14 37.26 -13.13
C GLU A 351 -6.29 38.22 -14.32
N THR A 352 -7.18 37.90 -15.24
CA THR A 352 -7.78 38.85 -16.15
C THR A 352 -9.26 38.97 -15.76
N PRO A 353 -9.76 40.17 -15.46
CA PRO A 353 -11.12 40.38 -15.00
C PRO A 353 -12.10 40.42 -16.18
N PHE A 354 -13.16 39.60 -16.05
CA PHE A 354 -14.49 40.00 -16.50
C PHE A 354 -15.57 39.22 -15.74
#